data_b014eea27af1444ba503d95c4ed62436
#
_entry.id   b014eea27af1444ba503d95c4ed62436
#
_cell.length_a   1.000
_cell.length_b   1.000
_cell.length_c   1.000
_cell.angle_alpha   90.00
_cell.angle_beta   90.00
_cell.angle_gamma   90.00
#
_symmetry.space_group_name_H-M   'P 1'
#
loop_
_entity.id
_entity.type
_entity.pdbx_description
1 polymer ?
#
loop_
_entity_poly.entity_id
_entity_poly.type
_entity_poly.pdbx_seq_one_letter_code
_entity_poly.pdbx_strand_id
1 'polypeptide(L)'
;VNRRPIGYYIHHHGAGHRARADAIAAASEWPVTLMGTGIGAAGVDLPDDRLEIEFDGADGTDCRPLAFHYAPIGHSGVRERTARIAGWIAEMRPALMVVDVSVEVALLARLASVPTVYVRLNGDRTDPAHLEAFRSASALLAPYHAQLELPSTPEWVRRKTRYLPGITAPGRRRNSARGRVLVVFGRGGSPGAGDVLARAAAACPDWEWRAIGPVTAPSLPISNLTLSGWTDRPECEIAEASIVVGAAGDGLVSAVLAADKPFICIPQERPFGEQVATARGLAAAGAARVLSLWPEAAHWPGLLAEALTLKAGARRALHVENGPLIAASWLAELAAAFRAQRECTA
;
A
#
# COMPACT_ATOMS: atom_id res chain seq x y z
N VAL A 1 32.75 9.63 -1.09
CA VAL A 1 31.92 10.69 -1.65
C VAL A 1 30.64 10.74 -0.83
N ASN A 2 30.43 11.85 -0.09
CA ASN A 2 29.20 12.01 0.72
C ASN A 2 28.00 12.13 -0.21
N ARG A 3 27.19 11.06 -0.29
CA ARG A 3 25.96 11.03 -1.12
C ARG A 3 24.86 11.80 -0.40
N ARG A 4 24.24 12.78 -1.08
CA ARG A 4 23.04 13.46 -0.58
C ARG A 4 21.93 12.43 -0.43
N PRO A 5 21.15 12.43 0.67
CA PRO A 5 20.16 11.40 0.93
C PRO A 5 18.99 11.45 -0.07
N ILE A 6 18.28 10.32 -0.18
CA ILE A 6 16.93 10.25 -0.70
C ILE A 6 15.98 10.46 0.49
N GLY A 7 15.11 11.47 0.43
CA GLY A 7 14.02 11.60 1.38
C GLY A 7 12.85 10.70 0.96
N TYR A 8 12.26 9.98 1.91
CA TYR A 8 11.10 9.13 1.65
C TYR A 8 9.96 9.51 2.60
N TYR A 9 8.96 10.22 2.07
CA TYR A 9 7.75 10.57 2.81
C TYR A 9 6.77 9.39 2.83
N ILE A 10 6.28 9.05 4.03
CA ILE A 10 5.39 7.93 4.29
C ILE A 10 4.04 8.45 4.74
N HIS A 11 2.99 8.10 4.02
CA HIS A 11 1.62 8.40 4.43
C HIS A 11 1.24 7.57 5.67
N HIS A 12 0.52 8.17 6.61
CA HIS A 12 0.17 7.53 7.88
C HIS A 12 -1.01 6.53 7.79
N HIS A 13 -1.74 6.49 6.68
CA HIS A 13 -2.91 5.64 6.52
C HIS A 13 -2.52 4.18 6.22
N GLY A 14 -2.66 3.31 7.23
CA GLY A 14 -2.40 1.87 7.10
C GLY A 14 -0.92 1.48 7.20
N ALA A 15 -0.68 0.20 7.45
CA ALA A 15 0.68 -0.33 7.64
C ALA A 15 1.46 -0.55 6.33
N GLY A 16 0.78 -0.59 5.18
CA GLY A 16 1.38 -0.93 3.89
C GLY A 16 2.41 0.08 3.40
N HIS A 17 2.15 1.38 3.58
CA HIS A 17 3.07 2.46 3.21
C HIS A 17 4.38 2.37 3.98
N ARG A 18 4.29 2.15 5.30
CA ARG A 18 5.46 1.99 6.16
C ARG A 18 6.26 0.75 5.80
N ALA A 19 5.61 -0.40 5.66
CA ALA A 19 6.29 -1.64 5.31
C ALA A 19 7.01 -1.56 3.96
N ARG A 20 6.41 -0.90 2.97
CA ARG A 20 7.04 -0.63 1.66
C ARG A 20 8.27 0.26 1.79
N ALA A 21 8.16 1.36 2.51
CA ALA A 21 9.25 2.29 2.71
C ALA A 21 10.43 1.65 3.45
N ASP A 22 10.15 0.90 4.53
CA ASP A 22 11.15 0.16 5.30
C ASP A 22 11.85 -0.89 4.42
N ALA A 23 11.11 -1.63 3.59
CA ALA A 23 11.68 -2.64 2.70
C ALA A 23 12.60 -2.03 1.64
N ILE A 24 12.22 -0.90 1.03
CA ILE A 24 13.06 -0.17 0.06
C ILE A 24 14.29 0.40 0.76
N ALA A 25 14.14 1.03 1.92
CA ALA A 25 15.25 1.62 2.67
C ALA A 25 16.27 0.56 3.10
N ALA A 26 15.80 -0.59 3.59
CA ALA A 26 16.66 -1.71 3.99
C ALA A 26 17.44 -2.34 2.81
N ALA A 27 16.86 -2.29 1.59
CA ALA A 27 17.52 -2.80 0.38
C ALA A 27 18.41 -1.76 -0.32
N SER A 28 18.41 -0.50 0.14
CA SER A 28 19.10 0.59 -0.53
C SER A 28 20.56 0.73 -0.10
N GLU A 29 21.47 0.75 -1.05
CA GLU A 29 22.86 1.19 -0.84
C GLU A 29 23.02 2.73 -0.82
N TRP A 30 21.98 3.46 -1.18
CA TRP A 30 21.93 4.91 -1.12
C TRP A 30 21.33 5.33 0.22
N PRO A 31 21.86 6.39 0.89
CA PRO A 31 21.28 6.84 2.15
C PRO A 31 19.82 7.27 1.96
N VAL A 32 18.89 6.65 2.70
CA VAL A 32 17.46 6.95 2.69
C VAL A 32 17.06 7.50 4.05
N THR A 33 16.43 8.67 4.07
CA THR A 33 15.82 9.23 5.28
C THR A 33 14.30 9.08 5.20
N LEU A 34 13.74 8.28 6.08
CA LEU A 34 12.30 8.12 6.20
C LEU A 34 11.69 9.30 6.94
N MET A 35 10.50 9.75 6.53
CA MET A 35 9.77 10.82 7.21
C MET A 35 8.26 10.54 7.19
N GLY A 36 7.61 10.70 8.33
CA GLY A 36 6.18 10.44 8.50
C GLY A 36 5.77 10.52 9.96
N THR A 37 4.47 10.40 10.24
CA THR A 37 3.94 10.40 11.60
C THR A 37 4.25 9.10 12.32
N GLY A 38 4.76 9.18 13.56
CA GLY A 38 5.07 8.02 14.38
C GLY A 38 6.29 7.22 13.93
N ILE A 39 7.22 7.84 13.19
CA ILE A 39 8.49 7.22 12.80
C ILE A 39 9.48 7.16 13.97
N GLY A 40 9.39 8.12 14.89
CA GLY A 40 10.30 8.25 16.03
C GLY A 40 11.76 8.44 15.60
N ALA A 41 12.68 7.87 16.34
CA ALA A 41 14.13 8.02 16.11
C ALA A 41 14.64 7.35 14.80
N ALA A 42 13.80 6.59 14.10
CA ALA A 42 14.19 5.93 12.84
C ALA A 42 14.22 6.90 11.64
N GLY A 43 13.82 8.16 11.81
CA GLY A 43 13.80 9.15 10.73
C GLY A 43 13.32 10.53 11.20
N VAL A 44 12.69 11.28 10.30
CA VAL A 44 12.07 12.57 10.61
C VAL A 44 10.64 12.35 11.05
N ASP A 45 10.39 12.44 12.35
CA ASP A 45 9.04 12.32 12.89
C ASP A 45 8.23 13.58 12.59
N LEU A 46 7.08 13.40 11.94
CA LEU A 46 6.23 14.51 11.51
C LEU A 46 4.98 14.59 12.39
N PRO A 47 4.51 15.80 12.74
CA PRO A 47 3.25 15.99 13.41
C PRO A 47 2.09 15.34 12.67
N ASP A 48 1.05 14.96 13.41
CA ASP A 48 -0.19 14.44 12.83
C ASP A 48 -0.90 15.53 12.03
N ASP A 49 -1.40 15.20 10.86
CA ASP A 49 -2.14 16.09 9.98
C ASP A 49 -3.63 15.70 9.84
N ARG A 50 -4.09 14.71 10.61
CA ARG A 50 -5.50 14.32 10.63
C ARG A 50 -6.33 15.39 11.32
N LEU A 51 -7.53 15.67 10.76
CA LEU A 51 -8.48 16.55 11.42
C LEU A 51 -8.92 15.93 12.75
N GLU A 52 -8.85 16.71 13.80
CA GLU A 52 -9.41 16.36 15.11
C GLU A 52 -10.93 16.56 15.08
N ILE A 53 -11.64 15.86 15.98
CA ILE A 53 -13.11 15.95 16.07
C ILE A 53 -13.56 17.40 16.38
N GLU A 54 -12.75 18.14 17.13
CA GLU A 54 -13.03 19.52 17.56
C GLU A 54 -12.30 20.57 16.68
N PHE A 55 -11.88 20.19 15.45
CA PHE A 55 -11.21 21.12 14.57
C PHE A 55 -12.17 22.27 14.15
N ASP A 56 -11.82 23.50 14.52
CA ASP A 56 -12.61 24.72 14.29
C ASP A 56 -12.21 25.50 13.04
N GLY A 57 -11.18 25.05 12.33
CA GLY A 57 -10.75 25.63 11.06
C GLY A 57 -11.56 25.13 9.85
N ALA A 58 -11.33 25.73 8.71
CA ALA A 58 -11.90 25.24 7.44
C ALA A 58 -11.13 23.99 6.97
N ASP A 59 -11.82 22.91 6.62
CA ASP A 59 -11.21 21.71 6.03
C ASP A 59 -10.64 21.95 4.62
N GLY A 60 -10.94 23.12 4.03
CA GLY A 60 -10.48 23.54 2.72
C GLY A 60 -11.31 23.01 1.57
N THR A 61 -12.38 22.25 1.82
CA THR A 61 -13.18 21.63 0.76
C THR A 61 -13.78 22.68 -0.17
N ASP A 62 -14.38 23.75 0.38
CA ASP A 62 -15.08 24.78 -0.41
C ASP A 62 -14.15 25.82 -1.02
N CYS A 63 -13.00 26.09 -0.43
CA CYS A 63 -12.05 27.13 -0.86
C CYS A 63 -10.69 26.57 -1.32
N ARG A 64 -10.56 25.24 -1.39
CA ARG A 64 -9.31 24.58 -1.76
C ARG A 64 -9.01 24.76 -3.25
N PRO A 65 -7.78 25.22 -3.60
CA PRO A 65 -7.34 25.23 -4.98
C PRO A 65 -7.41 23.83 -5.62
N LEU A 66 -7.74 23.74 -6.89
CA LEU A 66 -7.85 22.46 -7.62
C LEU A 66 -6.56 21.62 -7.57
N ALA A 67 -5.41 22.28 -7.37
CA ALA A 67 -4.12 21.60 -7.25
C ALA A 67 -3.91 20.91 -5.89
N PHE A 68 -4.77 21.10 -4.90
CA PHE A 68 -4.64 20.50 -3.58
C PHE A 68 -5.70 19.44 -3.35
N HIS A 69 -5.26 18.32 -2.77
CA HIS A 69 -6.16 17.24 -2.35
C HIS A 69 -6.58 17.38 -0.88
N TYR A 70 -5.62 17.70 -0.01
CA TYR A 70 -5.84 17.87 1.42
C TYR A 70 -5.05 19.08 1.96
N ALA A 71 -5.72 20.19 2.22
CA ALA A 71 -5.08 21.43 2.66
C ALA A 71 -6.00 22.23 3.61
N PRO A 72 -6.30 21.70 4.81
CA PRO A 72 -7.14 22.41 5.78
C PRO A 72 -6.49 23.70 6.23
N ILE A 73 -7.29 24.76 6.39
CA ILE A 73 -6.85 26.08 6.84
C ILE A 73 -6.89 26.12 8.36
N GLY A 74 -5.80 26.62 8.97
CA GLY A 74 -5.70 26.75 10.43
C GLY A 74 -5.07 25.56 11.15
N HIS A 75 -4.93 24.40 10.50
CA HIS A 75 -4.43 23.18 11.13
C HIS A 75 -2.94 23.27 11.48
N SER A 76 -2.62 23.20 12.80
CA SER A 76 -1.25 23.31 13.31
C SER A 76 -0.33 22.19 12.81
N GLY A 77 -0.81 20.95 12.85
CA GLY A 77 -0.05 19.77 12.42
C GLY A 77 0.36 19.84 10.94
N VAL A 78 -0.52 20.33 10.05
CA VAL A 78 -0.19 20.54 8.64
C VAL A 78 0.88 21.63 8.47
N ARG A 79 0.75 22.75 9.21
CA ARG A 79 1.73 23.84 9.19
C ARG A 79 3.12 23.41 9.65
N GLU A 80 3.17 22.73 10.80
CA GLU A 80 4.43 22.25 11.39
C GLU A 80 5.08 21.16 10.55
N ARG A 81 4.29 20.23 10.01
CA ARG A 81 4.77 19.19 9.08
C ARG A 81 5.41 19.82 7.85
N THR A 82 4.73 20.80 7.25
CA THR A 82 5.24 21.52 6.08
C THR A 82 6.57 22.20 6.39
N ALA A 83 6.66 22.89 7.53
CA ALA A 83 7.88 23.56 7.98
C ALA A 83 9.03 22.56 8.23
N ARG A 84 8.76 21.40 8.87
CA ARG A 84 9.79 20.37 9.12
C ARG A 84 10.31 19.75 7.82
N ILE A 85 9.43 19.44 6.86
CA ILE A 85 9.84 18.89 5.56
C ILE A 85 10.68 19.92 4.80
N ALA A 86 10.22 21.18 4.72
CA ALA A 86 10.94 22.23 4.03
C ALA A 86 12.30 22.54 4.68
N GLY A 87 12.37 22.58 6.02
CA GLY A 87 13.62 22.76 6.77
C GLY A 87 14.60 21.62 6.52
N TRP A 88 14.13 20.36 6.58
CA TRP A 88 14.95 19.21 6.27
C TRP A 88 15.49 19.24 4.83
N ILE A 89 14.66 19.61 3.86
CA ILE A 89 15.08 19.75 2.45
C ILE A 89 16.18 20.82 2.32
N ALA A 90 16.02 21.97 2.99
CA ALA A 90 16.99 23.08 2.92
C ALA A 90 18.34 22.67 3.52
N GLU A 91 18.34 21.95 4.64
CA GLU A 91 19.53 21.48 5.34
C GLU A 91 20.24 20.36 4.59
N MET A 92 19.50 19.26 4.32
CA MET A 92 20.08 18.03 3.77
C MET A 92 20.28 18.05 2.27
N ARG A 93 19.60 18.96 1.56
CA ARG A 93 19.68 19.11 0.08
C ARG A 93 19.54 17.77 -0.64
N PRO A 94 18.44 17.01 -0.40
CA PRO A 94 18.34 15.64 -0.89
C PRO A 94 18.52 15.55 -2.40
N ALA A 95 19.03 14.40 -2.85
CA ALA A 95 19.18 14.13 -4.28
C ALA A 95 17.83 13.86 -4.94
N LEU A 96 16.89 13.31 -4.19
CA LEU A 96 15.56 12.90 -4.63
C LEU A 96 14.58 12.89 -3.45
N MET A 97 13.31 13.22 -3.69
CA MET A 97 12.21 12.95 -2.76
C MET A 97 11.28 11.89 -3.33
N VAL A 98 11.08 10.82 -2.59
CA VAL A 98 10.02 9.83 -2.83
C VAL A 98 8.83 10.20 -1.96
N VAL A 99 7.66 10.40 -2.56
CA VAL A 99 6.46 10.81 -1.85
C VAL A 99 5.37 9.76 -2.02
N ASP A 100 5.04 9.09 -0.92
CA ASP A 100 4.02 8.05 -0.93
C ASP A 100 2.63 8.67 -0.73
N VAL A 101 1.92 8.80 -1.83
CA VAL A 101 0.54 9.27 -2.07
C VAL A 101 0.14 10.70 -1.66
N SER A 102 0.99 11.52 -1.09
CA SER A 102 0.62 12.90 -0.76
C SER A 102 0.86 13.86 -1.92
N VAL A 103 -0.22 14.46 -2.42
CA VAL A 103 -0.18 15.51 -3.45
C VAL A 103 0.60 16.73 -2.93
N GLU A 104 0.26 17.21 -1.73
CA GLU A 104 0.81 18.44 -1.14
C GLU A 104 2.30 18.31 -0.88
N VAL A 105 2.73 17.17 -0.34
CA VAL A 105 4.16 16.94 -0.09
C VAL A 105 4.95 16.80 -1.39
N ALA A 106 4.38 16.22 -2.43
CA ALA A 106 5.02 16.16 -3.74
C ALA A 106 5.19 17.54 -4.36
N LEU A 107 4.16 18.38 -4.29
CA LEU A 107 4.21 19.76 -4.78
C LEU A 107 5.17 20.61 -3.93
N LEU A 108 5.19 20.45 -2.60
CA LEU A 108 6.13 21.12 -1.70
C LEU A 108 7.58 20.77 -2.05
N ALA A 109 7.90 19.48 -2.22
CA ALA A 109 9.24 19.04 -2.59
C ALA A 109 9.66 19.62 -3.96
N ARG A 110 8.73 19.65 -4.92
CA ARG A 110 8.98 20.23 -6.24
C ARG A 110 9.18 21.75 -6.17
N LEU A 111 8.40 22.48 -5.36
CA LEU A 111 8.59 23.91 -5.09
C LEU A 111 9.93 24.19 -4.41
N ALA A 112 10.37 23.28 -3.54
CA ALA A 112 11.71 23.34 -2.91
C ALA A 112 12.85 22.91 -3.85
N SER A 113 12.63 22.84 -5.17
CA SER A 113 13.62 22.50 -6.20
C SER A 113 14.23 21.10 -6.08
N VAL A 114 13.48 20.12 -5.53
CA VAL A 114 13.93 18.73 -5.44
C VAL A 114 13.22 17.88 -6.49
N PRO A 115 13.95 17.03 -7.25
CA PRO A 115 13.31 16.02 -8.09
C PRO A 115 12.45 15.07 -7.25
N THR A 116 11.27 14.71 -7.74
CA THR A 116 10.34 13.88 -6.98
C THR A 116 9.97 12.60 -7.73
N VAL A 117 9.82 11.51 -7.00
CA VAL A 117 9.12 10.29 -7.42
C VAL A 117 7.83 10.21 -6.62
N TYR A 118 6.70 10.21 -7.31
CA TYR A 118 5.40 10.02 -6.66
C TYR A 118 5.01 8.54 -6.69
N VAL A 119 4.81 7.95 -5.50
CA VAL A 119 4.26 6.59 -5.39
C VAL A 119 2.75 6.71 -5.48
N ARG A 120 2.19 6.16 -6.56
CA ARG A 120 0.74 6.16 -6.77
C ARG A 120 0.15 4.77 -6.58
N LEU A 121 -0.97 4.71 -5.89
CA LEU A 121 -1.77 3.49 -5.79
C LEU A 121 -2.75 3.39 -6.95
N ASN A 122 -3.38 2.24 -7.09
CA ASN A 122 -4.44 2.00 -8.07
C ASN A 122 -5.69 2.84 -7.73
N GLY A 123 -6.69 2.81 -8.59
CA GLY A 123 -7.93 3.57 -8.42
C GLY A 123 -8.02 4.80 -9.31
N ASP A 124 -9.19 5.43 -9.30
CA ASP A 124 -9.46 6.62 -10.13
C ASP A 124 -8.86 7.87 -9.48
N ARG A 125 -7.69 8.26 -9.96
CA ARG A 125 -6.94 9.44 -9.52
C ARG A 125 -6.76 10.41 -10.68
N THR A 126 -7.88 10.71 -11.35
CA THR A 126 -7.95 11.62 -12.50
C THR A 126 -8.40 13.03 -12.12
N ASP A 127 -8.56 13.30 -10.84
CA ASP A 127 -8.83 14.64 -10.35
C ASP A 127 -7.63 15.59 -10.55
N PRO A 128 -7.88 16.91 -10.64
CA PRO A 128 -6.84 17.90 -10.94
C PRO A 128 -5.66 17.83 -9.99
N ALA A 129 -5.87 17.62 -8.69
CA ALA A 129 -4.81 17.61 -7.69
C ALA A 129 -3.81 16.47 -7.93
N HIS A 130 -4.30 15.25 -8.14
CA HIS A 130 -3.43 14.12 -8.46
C HIS A 130 -2.74 14.30 -9.81
N LEU A 131 -3.46 14.77 -10.85
CA LEU A 131 -2.84 14.98 -12.16
C LEU A 131 -1.74 16.03 -12.13
N GLU A 132 -1.86 17.10 -11.34
CA GLU A 132 -0.79 18.10 -11.18
C GLU A 132 0.40 17.52 -10.41
N ALA A 133 0.18 16.75 -9.33
CA ALA A 133 1.25 16.04 -8.65
C ALA A 133 1.98 15.08 -9.60
N PHE A 134 1.23 14.32 -10.43
CA PHE A 134 1.81 13.41 -11.43
C PHE A 134 2.61 14.15 -12.51
N ARG A 135 2.15 15.32 -12.97
CA ARG A 135 2.88 16.15 -13.93
C ARG A 135 4.17 16.69 -13.34
N SER A 136 4.10 17.19 -12.11
CA SER A 136 5.24 17.84 -11.42
C SER A 136 6.33 16.85 -11.02
N ALA A 137 5.98 15.58 -10.75
CA ALA A 137 6.94 14.56 -10.41
C ALA A 137 7.87 14.23 -11.57
N SER A 138 9.13 13.89 -11.28
CA SER A 138 10.11 13.45 -12.28
C SER A 138 9.79 12.06 -12.83
N ALA A 139 9.25 11.17 -11.97
CA ALA A 139 8.77 9.85 -12.32
C ALA A 139 7.63 9.42 -11.40
N LEU A 140 6.87 8.42 -11.81
CA LEU A 140 5.82 7.78 -11.00
C LEU A 140 6.22 6.34 -10.69
N LEU A 141 5.95 5.89 -9.47
CA LEU A 141 6.14 4.50 -9.03
C LEU A 141 4.78 3.90 -8.70
N ALA A 142 4.41 2.80 -9.33
CA ALA A 142 3.24 2.00 -8.96
C ALA A 142 3.71 0.68 -8.34
N PRO A 143 3.39 0.40 -7.04
CA PRO A 143 3.84 -0.82 -6.36
C PRO A 143 2.98 -2.05 -6.72
N TYR A 144 2.41 -2.07 -7.91
CA TYR A 144 1.58 -3.14 -8.44
C TYR A 144 1.91 -3.41 -9.93
N HIS A 145 1.45 -4.54 -10.44
CA HIS A 145 1.69 -4.93 -11.83
C HIS A 145 0.81 -4.14 -12.81
N ALA A 146 1.35 -3.77 -13.97
CA ALA A 146 0.67 -2.97 -14.99
C ALA A 146 -0.68 -3.56 -15.46
N GLN A 147 -0.85 -4.88 -15.43
CA GLN A 147 -2.13 -5.53 -15.76
C GLN A 147 -3.25 -5.22 -14.75
N LEU A 148 -2.93 -4.73 -13.55
CA LEU A 148 -3.93 -4.33 -12.55
C LEU A 148 -4.38 -2.88 -12.73
N GLU A 149 -3.75 -2.13 -13.64
CA GLU A 149 -4.04 -0.73 -13.89
C GLU A 149 -5.47 -0.50 -14.37
N LEU A 150 -6.12 0.56 -13.88
CA LEU A 150 -7.42 0.96 -14.40
C LEU A 150 -7.33 1.38 -15.87
N PRO A 151 -8.23 0.91 -16.74
CA PRO A 151 -8.26 1.33 -18.15
C PRO A 151 -8.45 2.84 -18.33
N SER A 152 -9.13 3.52 -17.40
CA SER A 152 -9.37 4.97 -17.41
C SER A 152 -8.15 5.81 -17.06
N THR A 153 -7.06 5.21 -16.55
CA THR A 153 -5.82 5.95 -16.26
C THR A 153 -5.27 6.57 -17.53
N PRO A 154 -5.02 7.90 -17.57
CA PRO A 154 -4.51 8.57 -18.75
C PRO A 154 -3.21 7.94 -19.27
N GLU A 155 -3.08 7.84 -20.58
CA GLU A 155 -1.94 7.16 -21.20
C GLU A 155 -0.60 7.81 -20.82
N TRP A 156 -0.53 9.13 -20.70
CA TRP A 156 0.69 9.83 -20.30
C TRP A 156 1.09 9.47 -18.84
N VAL A 157 0.12 9.23 -17.94
CA VAL A 157 0.38 8.73 -16.57
C VAL A 157 0.97 7.34 -16.63
N ARG A 158 0.37 6.44 -17.42
CA ARG A 158 0.87 5.06 -17.59
C ARG A 158 2.28 5.05 -18.13
N ARG A 159 2.58 5.84 -19.17
CA ARG A 159 3.94 5.95 -19.75
C ARG A 159 4.98 6.51 -18.79
N LYS A 160 4.59 7.41 -17.89
CA LYS A 160 5.47 7.99 -16.86
C LYS A 160 5.67 7.05 -15.67
N THR A 161 4.85 6.01 -15.54
CA THR A 161 4.85 5.11 -14.39
C THR A 161 5.81 3.96 -14.56
N ARG A 162 6.69 3.76 -13.56
CA ARG A 162 7.43 2.52 -13.36
C ARG A 162 6.59 1.58 -12.50
N TYR A 163 6.13 0.49 -13.07
CA TYR A 163 5.40 -0.55 -12.33
C TYR A 163 6.40 -1.51 -11.69
N LEU A 164 6.39 -1.60 -10.38
CA LEU A 164 7.27 -2.45 -9.58
C LEU A 164 6.45 -3.25 -8.56
N PRO A 165 5.81 -4.35 -8.98
CA PRO A 165 5.12 -5.24 -8.05
C PRO A 165 6.10 -5.97 -7.14
N GLY A 166 5.62 -6.51 -6.01
CA GLY A 166 6.44 -7.32 -5.11
C GLY A 166 7.32 -6.51 -4.15
N ILE A 167 7.05 -5.21 -3.95
CA ILE A 167 7.70 -4.43 -2.90
C ILE A 167 7.06 -4.81 -1.56
N THR A 168 7.45 -5.96 -1.04
CA THR A 168 7.01 -6.52 0.24
C THR A 168 8.16 -7.28 0.87
N ALA A 169 8.05 -7.59 2.17
CA ALA A 169 8.99 -8.49 2.80
C ALA A 169 9.01 -9.84 2.05
N PRO A 170 10.19 -10.46 1.88
CA PRO A 170 10.30 -11.71 1.13
C PRO A 170 9.42 -12.78 1.78
N GLY A 171 8.38 -13.19 1.06
CA GLY A 171 7.52 -14.30 1.45
C GLY A 171 8.28 -15.62 1.30
N ARG A 172 8.36 -16.42 2.36
CA ARG A 172 8.84 -17.79 2.22
C ARG A 172 7.69 -18.65 1.69
N ARG A 173 7.85 -19.20 0.49
CA ARG A 173 6.96 -20.28 0.03
C ARG A 173 7.14 -21.47 0.97
N ARG A 174 6.13 -21.76 1.77
CA ARG A 174 6.06 -22.98 2.59
C ARG A 174 4.95 -23.88 2.06
N ASN A 175 5.15 -25.18 2.17
CA ASN A 175 4.05 -26.12 2.01
C ASN A 175 3.01 -25.80 3.09
N SER A 176 1.82 -25.40 2.66
CA SER A 176 0.72 -25.06 3.54
C SER A 176 0.28 -26.30 4.35
N ALA A 177 -0.05 -26.09 5.61
CA ALA A 177 -0.83 -27.07 6.34
C ALA A 177 -2.12 -27.32 5.56
N ARG A 178 -2.43 -28.58 5.25
CA ARG A 178 -3.63 -28.94 4.50
C ARG A 178 -4.86 -28.43 5.24
N GLY A 179 -5.75 -27.73 4.51
CA GLY A 179 -7.03 -27.29 5.05
C GLY A 179 -7.02 -26.04 5.92
N ARG A 180 -6.03 -25.12 5.79
CA ARG A 180 -6.03 -23.86 6.53
C ARG A 180 -6.51 -22.68 5.66
N VAL A 181 -7.57 -22.00 6.12
CA VAL A 181 -8.04 -20.70 5.60
C VAL A 181 -7.53 -19.60 6.50
N LEU A 182 -6.76 -18.67 5.94
CA LEU A 182 -6.33 -17.45 6.63
C LEU A 182 -7.19 -16.27 6.19
N VAL A 183 -7.84 -15.60 7.14
CA VAL A 183 -8.58 -14.34 6.91
C VAL A 183 -7.76 -13.17 7.43
N VAL A 184 -7.53 -12.16 6.58
CA VAL A 184 -6.65 -11.03 6.91
C VAL A 184 -7.44 -9.72 6.93
N PHE A 185 -7.43 -9.04 8.07
CA PHE A 185 -7.98 -7.71 8.27
C PHE A 185 -6.86 -6.69 8.51
N GLY A 186 -6.81 -5.64 7.71
CA GLY A 186 -5.82 -4.54 7.86
C GLY A 186 -6.30 -3.45 8.81
N ARG A 187 -5.35 -2.68 9.38
CA ARG A 187 -5.66 -1.53 10.27
C ARG A 187 -6.41 -0.39 9.58
N GLY A 188 -6.23 -0.23 8.28
CA GLY A 188 -6.90 0.83 7.53
C GLY A 188 -8.34 0.50 7.11
N GLY A 189 -8.89 -0.67 7.48
CA GLY A 189 -10.21 -1.16 7.11
C GLY A 189 -11.19 -1.29 8.26
N SER A 190 -12.42 -1.68 7.93
CA SER A 190 -13.37 -2.10 8.94
C SER A 190 -12.90 -3.39 9.61
N PRO A 191 -13.06 -3.52 10.93
CA PRO A 191 -12.74 -4.76 11.63
C PRO A 191 -13.63 -5.91 11.16
N GLY A 192 -13.10 -7.12 11.25
CA GLY A 192 -13.88 -8.33 10.97
C GLY A 192 -14.95 -8.59 12.03
N ALA A 193 -16.09 -9.12 11.62
CA ALA A 193 -17.15 -9.55 12.52
C ALA A 193 -16.97 -11.04 12.86
N GLY A 194 -16.66 -11.35 14.12
CA GLY A 194 -16.40 -12.72 14.59
C GLY A 194 -17.55 -13.68 14.34
N ASP A 195 -18.81 -13.23 14.52
CA ASP A 195 -19.98 -14.09 14.25
C ASP A 195 -20.10 -14.47 12.77
N VAL A 196 -19.70 -13.58 11.88
CA VAL A 196 -19.69 -13.87 10.43
C VAL A 196 -18.63 -14.92 10.11
N LEU A 197 -17.44 -14.80 10.70
CA LEU A 197 -16.36 -15.78 10.57
C LEU A 197 -16.74 -17.13 11.17
N ALA A 198 -17.37 -17.13 12.35
CA ALA A 198 -17.82 -18.36 13.01
C ALA A 198 -18.82 -19.13 12.16
N ARG A 199 -19.80 -18.46 11.53
CA ARG A 199 -20.73 -19.10 10.61
C ARG A 199 -20.04 -19.68 9.36
N ALA A 200 -19.06 -18.98 8.81
CA ALA A 200 -18.27 -19.46 7.67
C ALA A 200 -17.45 -20.71 8.06
N ALA A 201 -16.79 -20.68 9.22
CA ALA A 201 -16.01 -21.79 9.75
C ALA A 201 -16.90 -23.02 10.05
N ALA A 202 -18.09 -22.80 10.63
CA ALA A 202 -19.06 -23.88 10.89
C ALA A 202 -19.52 -24.59 9.62
N ALA A 203 -19.67 -23.85 8.51
CA ALA A 203 -20.02 -24.44 7.21
C ALA A 203 -18.88 -25.24 6.56
N CYS A 204 -17.66 -25.13 7.08
CA CYS A 204 -16.47 -25.79 6.56
C CYS A 204 -15.71 -26.53 7.67
N PRO A 205 -16.28 -27.62 8.28
CA PRO A 205 -15.69 -28.25 9.47
C PRO A 205 -14.33 -28.93 9.20
N ASP A 206 -14.06 -29.32 7.97
CA ASP A 206 -12.78 -29.91 7.57
C ASP A 206 -11.63 -28.87 7.37
N TRP A 207 -11.93 -27.60 7.58
CA TRP A 207 -10.98 -26.50 7.44
C TRP A 207 -10.68 -25.85 8.78
N GLU A 208 -9.40 -25.58 9.04
CA GLU A 208 -8.94 -24.71 10.11
C GLU A 208 -9.05 -23.25 9.63
N TRP A 209 -9.81 -22.44 10.35
CA TRP A 209 -9.94 -21.01 10.08
C TRP A 209 -9.10 -20.20 11.07
N ARG A 210 -8.29 -19.33 10.54
CA ARG A 210 -7.50 -18.41 11.34
C ARG A 210 -7.71 -16.99 10.84
N ALA A 211 -8.02 -16.06 11.75
CA ALA A 211 -8.15 -14.65 11.43
C ALA A 211 -7.05 -13.83 12.12
N ILE A 212 -6.38 -12.97 11.36
CA ILE A 212 -5.39 -12.00 11.85
C ILE A 212 -5.87 -10.57 11.59
N GLY A 213 -5.46 -9.62 12.45
CA GLY A 213 -5.89 -8.24 12.41
C GLY A 213 -7.05 -7.95 13.36
N PRO A 214 -7.67 -6.75 13.26
CA PRO A 214 -8.77 -6.37 14.12
C PRO A 214 -10.04 -7.16 13.79
N VAL A 215 -10.49 -8.01 14.73
CA VAL A 215 -11.69 -8.85 14.61
C VAL A 215 -12.41 -8.84 15.96
N THR A 216 -13.74 -8.66 15.96
CA THR A 216 -14.55 -8.80 17.18
C THR A 216 -14.68 -10.28 17.55
N ALA A 217 -14.80 -10.58 18.85
CA ALA A 217 -15.04 -11.93 19.28
C ALA A 217 -16.43 -12.43 18.78
N PRO A 218 -16.57 -13.71 18.39
CA PRO A 218 -17.88 -14.29 18.09
C PRO A 218 -18.69 -14.49 19.37
N SER A 219 -20.02 -14.39 19.28
CA SER A 219 -20.94 -14.61 20.37
C SER A 219 -20.85 -16.05 20.91
N LEU A 220 -20.61 -17.01 20.04
CA LEU A 220 -20.39 -18.42 20.35
C LEU A 220 -19.05 -18.88 19.77
N PRO A 221 -18.12 -19.36 20.62
CA PRO A 221 -16.87 -19.96 20.16
C PRO A 221 -17.11 -21.17 19.27
N ILE A 222 -16.27 -21.34 18.27
CA ILE A 222 -16.29 -22.52 17.41
C ILE A 222 -14.88 -23.13 17.34
N SER A 223 -14.79 -24.45 17.39
CA SER A 223 -13.54 -25.18 17.59
C SER A 223 -12.53 -25.01 16.45
N ASN A 224 -13.01 -24.80 15.21
CA ASN A 224 -12.16 -24.65 14.04
C ASN A 224 -11.89 -23.21 13.63
N LEU A 225 -12.17 -22.21 14.50
CA LEU A 225 -11.85 -20.80 14.29
C LEU A 225 -10.92 -20.26 15.39
N THR A 226 -9.78 -19.71 14.99
CA THR A 226 -8.84 -19.01 15.88
C THR A 226 -8.72 -17.56 15.49
N LEU A 227 -8.91 -16.65 16.46
CA LEU A 227 -8.67 -15.22 16.29
C LEU A 227 -7.33 -14.87 16.93
N SER A 228 -6.36 -14.41 16.14
CA SER A 228 -4.97 -14.19 16.60
C SER A 228 -4.62 -12.70 16.80
N GLY A 229 -5.57 -11.79 16.53
CA GLY A 229 -5.31 -10.36 16.64
C GLY A 229 -4.26 -9.85 15.66
N TRP A 230 -3.59 -8.78 16.02
CA TRP A 230 -2.54 -8.18 15.19
C TRP A 230 -1.26 -9.02 15.21
N THR A 231 -0.61 -9.13 14.06
CA THR A 231 0.72 -9.74 13.91
C THR A 231 1.64 -8.82 13.13
N ASP A 232 2.90 -8.74 13.55
CA ASP A 232 3.95 -8.00 12.83
C ASP A 232 4.61 -8.85 11.72
N ARG A 233 4.19 -10.12 11.60
CA ARG A 233 4.73 -11.08 10.63
C ARG A 233 3.62 -11.75 9.81
N PRO A 234 2.74 -10.96 9.14
CA PRO A 234 1.63 -11.52 8.35
C PRO A 234 2.10 -12.41 7.20
N GLU A 235 3.31 -12.21 6.69
CA GLU A 235 3.92 -13.02 5.64
C GLU A 235 4.13 -14.48 6.07
N CYS A 236 4.39 -14.73 7.35
CA CYS A 236 4.52 -16.09 7.88
C CYS A 236 3.16 -16.81 7.90
N GLU A 237 2.11 -16.12 8.35
CA GLU A 237 0.75 -16.64 8.38
C GLU A 237 0.23 -16.92 6.95
N ILE A 238 0.48 -15.99 6.02
CA ILE A 238 0.14 -16.17 4.60
C ILE A 238 0.88 -17.37 4.01
N ALA A 239 2.16 -17.54 4.32
CA ALA A 239 2.95 -18.66 3.81
C ALA A 239 2.43 -20.03 4.28
N GLU A 240 1.84 -20.11 5.47
CA GLU A 240 1.28 -21.34 6.04
C GLU A 240 -0.16 -21.62 5.60
N ALA A 241 -0.87 -20.65 5.04
CA ALA A 241 -2.24 -20.81 4.59
C ALA A 241 -2.35 -21.69 3.33
N SER A 242 -3.43 -22.44 3.19
CA SER A 242 -3.84 -23.08 1.93
C SER A 242 -4.58 -22.10 1.03
N ILE A 243 -5.41 -21.24 1.63
CA ILE A 243 -6.20 -20.21 0.98
C ILE A 243 -6.12 -18.95 1.84
N VAL A 244 -5.98 -17.81 1.21
CA VAL A 244 -6.07 -16.50 1.88
C VAL A 244 -7.37 -15.83 1.49
N VAL A 245 -8.05 -15.24 2.48
CA VAL A 245 -9.25 -14.42 2.31
C VAL A 245 -8.93 -13.02 2.81
N GLY A 246 -9.26 -11.99 2.07
CA GLY A 246 -9.03 -10.62 2.53
C GLY A 246 -9.36 -9.55 1.51
N ALA A 247 -9.11 -8.31 1.89
CA ALA A 247 -9.38 -7.16 1.05
C ALA A 247 -8.28 -6.95 -0.02
N ALA A 248 -8.54 -6.06 -0.99
CA ALA A 248 -7.61 -5.78 -2.09
C ALA A 248 -6.60 -4.65 -1.76
N GLY A 249 -6.20 -4.52 -0.50
CA GLY A 249 -5.16 -3.57 -0.11
C GLY A 249 -3.80 -3.98 -0.66
N ASP A 250 -3.01 -3.02 -1.11
CA ASP A 250 -1.74 -3.20 -1.81
C ASP A 250 -0.75 -4.14 -1.08
N GLY A 251 -0.59 -3.95 0.23
CA GLY A 251 0.31 -4.79 1.03
C GLY A 251 -0.12 -6.25 1.10
N LEU A 252 -1.43 -6.52 1.28
CA LEU A 252 -1.96 -7.90 1.31
C LEU A 252 -1.86 -8.55 -0.06
N VAL A 253 -2.27 -7.85 -1.12
CA VAL A 253 -2.17 -8.37 -2.49
C VAL A 253 -0.72 -8.74 -2.83
N SER A 254 0.23 -7.83 -2.57
CA SER A 254 1.65 -8.09 -2.78
C SER A 254 2.15 -9.33 -2.02
N ALA A 255 1.77 -9.48 -0.74
CA ALA A 255 2.20 -10.62 0.09
C ALA A 255 1.58 -11.95 -0.40
N VAL A 256 0.31 -11.94 -0.78
CA VAL A 256 -0.39 -13.14 -1.31
C VAL A 256 0.21 -13.58 -2.65
N LEU A 257 0.49 -12.63 -3.55
CA LEU A 257 1.13 -12.93 -4.83
C LEU A 257 2.56 -13.45 -4.65
N ALA A 258 3.34 -12.87 -3.72
CA ALA A 258 4.68 -13.33 -3.38
C ALA A 258 4.69 -14.76 -2.82
N ALA A 259 3.70 -15.11 -1.99
CA ALA A 259 3.55 -16.45 -1.43
C ALA A 259 2.88 -17.44 -2.40
N ASP A 260 2.39 -16.98 -3.56
CA ASP A 260 1.64 -17.76 -4.58
C ASP A 260 0.43 -18.51 -3.98
N LYS A 261 -0.33 -17.85 -3.11
CA LYS A 261 -1.48 -18.48 -2.44
C LYS A 261 -2.79 -18.26 -3.21
N PRO A 262 -3.68 -19.27 -3.30
CA PRO A 262 -5.06 -19.08 -3.70
C PRO A 262 -5.70 -17.95 -2.91
N PHE A 263 -6.40 -17.03 -3.60
CA PHE A 263 -6.90 -15.81 -2.99
C PHE A 263 -8.38 -15.59 -3.26
N ILE A 264 -9.16 -15.47 -2.19
CA ILE A 264 -10.53 -14.96 -2.23
C ILE A 264 -10.48 -13.50 -1.80
N CYS A 265 -10.70 -12.61 -2.76
CA CYS A 265 -10.57 -11.18 -2.58
C CYS A 265 -11.94 -10.54 -2.39
N ILE A 266 -12.14 -9.85 -1.26
CA ILE A 266 -13.36 -9.13 -0.92
C ILE A 266 -12.97 -7.66 -0.70
N PRO A 267 -13.00 -6.82 -1.76
CA PRO A 267 -12.56 -5.44 -1.68
C PRO A 267 -13.42 -4.63 -0.73
N GLN A 268 -12.80 -3.76 0.05
CA GLN A 268 -13.48 -2.79 0.89
C GLN A 268 -13.58 -1.46 0.14
N GLU A 269 -14.62 -0.68 0.43
CA GLU A 269 -14.73 0.68 -0.07
C GLU A 269 -13.57 1.54 0.44
N ARG A 270 -12.92 2.26 -0.45
CA ARG A 270 -11.78 3.13 -0.21
C ARG A 270 -11.86 4.36 -1.09
N PRO A 271 -11.24 5.48 -0.68
CA PRO A 271 -11.11 6.64 -1.56
C PRO A 271 -10.57 6.23 -2.93
N PHE A 272 -11.08 6.87 -3.97
CA PHE A 272 -10.72 6.62 -5.38
C PHE A 272 -11.04 5.21 -5.90
N GLY A 273 -11.84 4.42 -5.21
CA GLY A 273 -12.16 3.03 -5.60
C GLY A 273 -10.94 2.12 -5.69
N GLU A 274 -9.88 2.42 -4.96
CA GLU A 274 -8.57 1.77 -5.02
C GLU A 274 -8.65 0.25 -4.97
N GLN A 275 -9.34 -0.29 -3.95
CA GLN A 275 -9.43 -1.74 -3.79
C GLN A 275 -10.33 -2.41 -4.83
N VAL A 276 -11.39 -1.74 -5.25
CA VAL A 276 -12.29 -2.23 -6.31
C VAL A 276 -11.54 -2.32 -7.64
N ALA A 277 -10.70 -1.32 -7.93
CA ALA A 277 -9.86 -1.31 -9.12
C ALA A 277 -8.86 -2.49 -9.12
N THR A 278 -8.15 -2.67 -8.01
CA THR A 278 -7.19 -3.77 -7.84
C THR A 278 -7.88 -5.14 -7.93
N ALA A 279 -9.03 -5.33 -7.26
CA ALA A 279 -9.80 -6.56 -7.31
C ALA A 279 -10.27 -6.88 -8.74
N ARG A 280 -10.75 -5.89 -9.50
CA ARG A 280 -11.13 -6.05 -10.91
C ARG A 280 -9.94 -6.54 -11.75
N GLY A 281 -8.76 -5.95 -11.57
CA GLY A 281 -7.55 -6.38 -12.25
C GLY A 281 -7.16 -7.82 -11.90
N LEU A 282 -7.23 -8.20 -10.62
CA LEU A 282 -6.97 -9.57 -10.15
C LEU A 282 -7.94 -10.59 -10.76
N ALA A 283 -9.24 -10.24 -10.83
CA ALA A 283 -10.25 -11.09 -11.46
C ALA A 283 -9.99 -11.27 -12.96
N ALA A 284 -9.71 -10.17 -13.67
CA ALA A 284 -9.41 -10.20 -15.11
C ALA A 284 -8.15 -11.03 -15.43
N ALA A 285 -7.15 -11.00 -14.56
CA ALA A 285 -5.94 -11.82 -14.67
C ALA A 285 -6.15 -13.28 -14.25
N GLY A 286 -7.30 -13.65 -13.66
CA GLY A 286 -7.55 -14.98 -13.10
C GLY A 286 -6.69 -15.28 -11.87
N ALA A 287 -6.20 -14.25 -11.18
CA ALA A 287 -5.28 -14.37 -10.04
C ALA A 287 -6.00 -14.52 -8.69
N ALA A 288 -7.28 -14.13 -8.62
CA ALA A 288 -8.11 -14.23 -7.42
C ALA A 288 -9.57 -14.55 -7.77
N ARG A 289 -10.27 -15.18 -6.83
CA ARG A 289 -11.74 -15.22 -6.80
C ARG A 289 -12.20 -13.92 -6.12
N VAL A 290 -12.84 -13.04 -6.87
CA VAL A 290 -13.31 -11.74 -6.35
C VAL A 290 -14.80 -11.80 -6.04
N LEU A 291 -15.16 -11.30 -4.87
CA LEU A 291 -16.53 -11.20 -4.39
C LEU A 291 -16.78 -9.74 -4.01
N SER A 292 -17.97 -9.22 -4.28
CA SER A 292 -18.35 -7.84 -3.94
C SER A 292 -18.66 -7.66 -2.45
N LEU A 293 -19.14 -8.70 -1.80
CA LEU A 293 -19.53 -8.72 -0.40
C LEU A 293 -19.10 -10.05 0.24
N TRP A 294 -19.05 -10.05 1.58
CA TRP A 294 -18.86 -11.29 2.35
C TRP A 294 -20.01 -12.25 2.08
N PRO A 295 -19.74 -13.50 1.63
CA PRO A 295 -20.79 -14.45 1.24
C PRO A 295 -21.50 -15.05 2.46
N GLU A 296 -22.69 -15.57 2.21
CA GLU A 296 -23.39 -16.38 3.20
C GLU A 296 -22.63 -17.68 3.51
N ALA A 297 -22.85 -18.22 4.71
CA ALA A 297 -22.12 -19.39 5.21
C ALA A 297 -22.20 -20.61 4.26
N ALA A 298 -23.35 -20.87 3.68
CA ALA A 298 -23.59 -22.01 2.78
C ALA A 298 -22.74 -21.99 1.50
N HIS A 299 -22.24 -20.84 1.09
CA HIS A 299 -21.44 -20.70 -0.14
C HIS A 299 -19.96 -21.03 0.06
N TRP A 300 -19.45 -21.01 1.30
CA TRP A 300 -18.02 -21.15 1.57
C TRP A 300 -17.41 -22.47 1.08
N PRO A 301 -18.05 -23.66 1.25
CA PRO A 301 -17.46 -24.91 0.75
C PRO A 301 -17.16 -24.84 -0.76
N GLY A 302 -18.10 -24.32 -1.56
CA GLY A 302 -17.91 -24.14 -3.00
C GLY A 302 -16.83 -23.12 -3.34
N LEU A 303 -16.80 -21.98 -2.65
CA LEU A 303 -15.80 -20.92 -2.85
C LEU A 303 -14.38 -21.39 -2.53
N LEU A 304 -14.20 -22.18 -1.47
CA LEU A 304 -12.89 -22.75 -1.13
C LEU A 304 -12.44 -23.75 -2.21
N ALA A 305 -13.35 -24.60 -2.70
CA ALA A 305 -13.06 -25.52 -3.79
C ALA A 305 -12.67 -24.76 -5.07
N GLU A 306 -13.44 -23.73 -5.46
CA GLU A 306 -13.13 -22.88 -6.60
C GLU A 306 -11.75 -22.18 -6.45
N ALA A 307 -11.45 -21.63 -5.27
CA ALA A 307 -10.19 -20.95 -5.02
C ALA A 307 -8.97 -21.86 -5.23
N LEU A 308 -9.06 -23.13 -4.85
CA LEU A 308 -8.00 -24.12 -5.07
C LEU A 308 -7.76 -24.43 -6.55
N THR A 309 -8.73 -24.18 -7.45
CA THR A 309 -8.58 -24.40 -8.89
C THR A 309 -7.90 -23.22 -9.60
N LEU A 310 -7.71 -22.07 -8.93
CA LEU A 310 -7.06 -20.89 -9.51
C LEU A 310 -5.62 -21.21 -9.92
N LYS A 311 -5.29 -20.88 -11.16
CA LYS A 311 -3.98 -21.17 -11.73
C LYS A 311 -2.88 -20.34 -11.08
N ALA A 312 -1.87 -21.00 -10.53
CA ALA A 312 -0.68 -20.35 -9.96
C ALA A 312 0.04 -19.43 -10.97
N GLY A 313 0.06 -19.82 -12.25
CA GLY A 313 0.69 -19.01 -13.30
C GLY A 313 0.15 -17.59 -13.41
N ALA A 314 -1.17 -17.38 -13.19
CA ALA A 314 -1.79 -16.06 -13.20
C ALA A 314 -1.26 -15.17 -12.05
N ARG A 315 -1.10 -15.74 -10.86
CA ARG A 315 -0.55 -15.01 -9.70
C ARG A 315 0.92 -14.71 -9.86
N ARG A 316 1.71 -15.69 -10.36
CA ARG A 316 3.16 -15.52 -10.58
C ARG A 316 3.47 -14.46 -11.62
N ALA A 317 2.62 -14.33 -12.65
CA ALA A 317 2.78 -13.30 -13.69
C ALA A 317 2.62 -11.87 -13.15
N LEU A 318 1.93 -11.70 -12.01
CA LEU A 318 1.70 -10.41 -11.38
C LEU A 318 2.74 -10.05 -10.30
N HIS A 319 3.70 -10.93 -10.03
CA HIS A 319 4.72 -10.75 -9.00
C HIS A 319 6.12 -10.65 -9.61
N VAL A 320 6.96 -9.81 -9.01
CA VAL A 320 8.39 -9.72 -9.31
C VAL A 320 9.18 -10.03 -8.04
N GLU A 321 10.12 -10.98 -8.13
CA GLU A 321 11.02 -11.29 -7.03
C GLU A 321 12.00 -10.13 -6.78
N ASN A 322 12.41 -9.94 -5.53
CA ASN A 322 13.33 -8.87 -5.13
C ASN A 322 12.83 -7.44 -5.42
N GLY A 323 11.52 -7.22 -5.42
CA GLY A 323 10.92 -5.92 -5.65
C GLY A 323 11.54 -4.75 -4.87
N PRO A 324 11.85 -4.90 -3.55
CA PRO A 324 12.52 -3.86 -2.78
C PRO A 324 13.90 -3.47 -3.33
N LEU A 325 14.72 -4.46 -3.71
CA LEU A 325 16.05 -4.22 -4.28
C LEU A 325 15.96 -3.52 -5.64
N ILE A 326 15.04 -3.96 -6.50
CA ILE A 326 14.82 -3.34 -7.81
C ILE A 326 14.35 -1.89 -7.65
N ALA A 327 13.44 -1.63 -6.71
CA ALA A 327 12.98 -0.28 -6.42
C ALA A 327 14.10 0.61 -5.88
N ALA A 328 14.89 0.11 -4.92
CA ALA A 328 16.01 0.82 -4.33
C ALA A 328 17.10 1.16 -5.38
N SER A 329 17.46 0.21 -6.24
CA SER A 329 18.42 0.42 -7.32
C SER A 329 17.93 1.46 -8.32
N TRP A 330 16.67 1.38 -8.75
CA TRP A 330 16.09 2.36 -9.65
C TRP A 330 16.03 3.78 -9.05
N LEU A 331 15.69 3.91 -7.76
CA LEU A 331 15.72 5.21 -7.08
C LEU A 331 17.14 5.77 -6.96
N ALA A 332 18.13 4.92 -6.72
CA ALA A 332 19.55 5.29 -6.69
C ALA A 332 20.05 5.78 -8.07
N GLU A 333 19.66 5.09 -9.14
CA GLU A 333 19.97 5.51 -10.52
C GLU A 333 19.38 6.90 -10.84
N LEU A 334 18.12 7.14 -10.47
CA LEU A 334 17.50 8.45 -10.63
C LEU A 334 18.24 9.54 -9.84
N ALA A 335 18.56 9.27 -8.56
CA ALA A 335 19.29 10.21 -7.71
C ALA A 335 20.67 10.55 -8.29
N ALA A 336 21.37 9.56 -8.86
CA ALA A 336 22.65 9.76 -9.53
C ALA A 336 22.52 10.59 -10.82
N ALA A 337 21.52 10.30 -11.65
CA ALA A 337 21.27 11.02 -12.91
C ALA A 337 20.97 12.49 -12.69
N PHE A 338 20.12 12.84 -11.72
CA PHE A 338 19.82 14.24 -11.38
C PHE A 338 21.01 14.99 -10.80
N ARG A 339 21.92 14.28 -10.12
CA ARG A 339 23.17 14.88 -9.67
C ARG A 339 24.09 15.24 -10.83
N ALA A 340 24.30 14.31 -11.77
CA ALA A 340 25.16 14.53 -12.94
C ALA A 340 24.65 15.69 -13.81
N GLN A 341 23.35 15.84 -14.02
CA GLN A 341 22.76 16.96 -14.74
C GLN A 341 23.06 18.32 -14.11
N ARG A 342 23.06 18.41 -12.75
CA ARG A 342 23.41 19.65 -12.05
C ARG A 342 24.90 20.00 -12.14
N GLU A 343 25.77 19.01 -12.13
CA GLU A 343 27.24 19.22 -12.25
C GLU A 343 27.65 19.67 -13.68
N CYS A 344 26.86 19.32 -14.70
CA CYS A 344 27.06 19.75 -16.09
C CYS A 344 26.50 21.15 -16.37
N THR A 345 25.61 21.69 -15.52
CA THR A 345 24.96 23.00 -15.71
C THR A 345 25.48 24.08 -14.76
N ALA A 346 26.39 23.74 -13.87
CA ALA A 346 27.09 24.65 -12.94
C ALA A 346 28.48 24.97 -13.45
#